data_4b90255eb1c8f3c3a0bcda845a309801
#
_entry.id   4b90255eb1c8f3c3a0bcda845a309801
#
_cell.length_a   1.000
_cell.length_b   1.000
_cell.length_c   1.000
_cell.angle_alpha   90.00
_cell.angle_beta   90.00
_cell.angle_gamma   90.00
#
_symmetry.space_group_name_H-M   'P 1'
#
loop_
_entity.id
_entity.type
_entity.pdbx_description
1 polymer ?
#
loop_
_entity_poly.entity_id
_entity_poly.type
_entity_poly.pdbx_seq_one_letter_code
_entity_poly.pdbx_strand_id
1 'polypeptide(L)'
;ELLEKRNCTIAEVAEALISTKRTITTKESSNKIIINAEITNIQTAYVLKTKVLSTKVKGIPEIQRITVVKEDDEWLIQTTGSNLAKVLDIPGVAGDRTTTNNIFEIYSTLGIEATRKALINEILLTLDEQGLEVDIRHISLVADLMTSTGIIKQIGRHGIAGTKSSVLARAAFEITVPTLAHASIKGKREQELLRGVTENVIVGLTVPIGTGMVDLYMRR
;
A
#
# COMPACT_ATOMS: atom_id res chain seq x y z
N GLU A 1 7.82 38.43 -0.86
CA GLU A 1 8.11 37.82 -2.18
C GLU A 1 7.70 36.33 -2.24
N LEU A 2 8.15 35.42 -1.34
CA LEU A 2 7.78 33.98 -1.38
C LEU A 2 6.33 33.74 -0.99
N LEU A 3 5.79 34.49 -0.05
CA LEU A 3 4.39 34.41 0.39
C LEU A 3 3.44 35.00 -0.64
N GLU A 4 3.81 36.11 -1.27
CA GLU A 4 3.06 36.73 -2.36
C GLU A 4 2.96 35.81 -3.58
N LYS A 5 4.06 35.13 -3.95
CA LYS A 5 4.06 34.15 -5.06
C LYS A 5 3.15 32.95 -4.80
N ARG A 6 2.84 32.68 -3.53
CA ARG A 6 1.98 31.55 -3.10
C ARG A 6 0.59 32.00 -2.66
N ASN A 7 0.24 33.27 -2.82
CA ASN A 7 -1.04 33.85 -2.37
C ASN A 7 -1.39 33.48 -0.90
N CYS A 8 -0.40 33.55 -0.01
CA CYS A 8 -0.58 33.26 1.42
C CYS A 8 -0.30 34.53 2.23
N THR A 9 -1.16 34.81 3.20
CA THR A 9 -0.99 35.91 4.17
C THR A 9 -0.27 35.39 5.43
N ILE A 10 0.43 36.28 6.13
CA ILE A 10 1.12 35.94 7.40
C ILE A 10 0.10 35.46 8.44
N ALA A 11 -1.09 36.06 8.44
CA ALA A 11 -2.19 35.66 9.34
C ALA A 11 -2.64 34.23 9.12
N GLU A 12 -2.82 33.76 7.87
CA GLU A 12 -3.15 32.37 7.54
C GLU A 12 -2.09 31.38 8.02
N VAL A 13 -0.81 31.77 7.92
CA VAL A 13 0.29 30.94 8.43
C VAL A 13 0.25 30.84 9.95
N ALA A 14 -0.04 31.97 10.63
CA ALA A 14 -0.16 31.99 12.09
C ALA A 14 -1.34 31.15 12.59
N GLU A 15 -2.51 31.23 11.95
CA GLU A 15 -3.68 30.39 12.27
C GLU A 15 -3.41 28.90 12.06
N ALA A 16 -2.78 28.53 10.96
CA ALA A 16 -2.43 27.13 10.69
C ALA A 16 -1.45 26.59 11.74
N LEU A 17 -0.54 27.38 12.25
CA LEU A 17 0.40 27.01 13.31
C LEU A 17 -0.29 26.86 14.68
N ILE A 18 -1.23 27.73 15.00
CA ILE A 18 -2.03 27.69 16.24
C ILE A 18 -2.92 26.43 16.26
N SER A 19 -3.52 26.08 15.12
CA SER A 19 -4.37 24.89 15.02
C SER A 19 -3.61 23.58 15.27
N THR A 20 -2.30 23.56 15.02
CA THR A 20 -1.45 22.38 15.20
C THR A 20 -1.17 22.03 16.66
N LYS A 21 -1.12 23.01 17.56
CA LYS A 21 -1.04 22.81 19.03
C LYS A 21 -1.59 24.02 19.80
N ARG A 22 -2.52 23.79 20.72
CA ARG A 22 -3.14 24.81 21.61
C ARG A 22 -2.16 25.55 22.53
N THR A 23 -0.94 25.08 22.67
CA THR A 23 0.11 25.67 23.53
C THR A 23 1.06 26.62 22.80
N ILE A 24 0.79 26.91 21.54
CA ILE A 24 1.62 27.80 20.73
C ILE A 24 0.98 29.19 20.73
N THR A 25 1.67 30.19 21.28
CA THR A 25 1.30 31.61 21.11
C THR A 25 2.17 32.20 20.02
N THR A 26 1.55 32.73 19.01
CA THR A 26 2.23 33.44 17.91
C THR A 26 2.19 34.94 18.15
N LYS A 27 3.34 35.60 18.02
CA LYS A 27 3.41 37.05 17.93
C LYS A 27 3.81 37.43 16.51
N GLU A 28 2.95 38.16 15.85
CA GLU A 28 3.23 38.71 14.51
C GLU A 28 4.11 39.95 14.66
N SER A 29 5.28 39.91 14.10
CA SER A 29 6.13 41.07 13.85
C SER A 29 6.22 41.25 12.35
N SER A 30 6.37 42.47 11.88
CA SER A 30 6.25 42.93 10.47
C SER A 30 6.76 41.97 9.36
N ASN A 31 7.59 40.97 9.70
CA ASN A 31 8.10 39.97 8.72
C ASN A 31 8.55 38.65 9.39
N LYS A 32 8.21 38.42 10.66
CA LYS A 32 8.62 37.24 11.43
C LYS A 32 7.48 36.73 12.31
N ILE A 33 7.28 35.45 12.33
CA ILE A 33 6.36 34.77 13.27
C ILE A 33 7.22 34.21 14.41
N ILE A 34 7.01 34.69 15.63
CA ILE A 34 7.71 34.22 16.83
C ILE A 34 6.81 33.20 17.51
N ILE A 35 7.30 31.98 17.62
CA ILE A 35 6.58 30.87 18.27
C ILE A 35 7.11 30.74 19.70
N ASN A 36 6.26 31.02 20.66
CA ASN A 36 6.55 30.77 22.08
C ASN A 36 5.88 29.47 22.49
N ALA A 37 6.69 28.52 22.93
CA ALA A 37 6.21 27.25 23.48
C ALA A 37 6.92 26.93 24.79
N GLU A 38 6.17 26.56 25.81
CA GLU A 38 6.73 26.08 27.07
C GLU A 38 7.28 24.66 26.84
N ILE A 39 8.61 24.57 26.74
CA ILE A 39 9.30 23.31 26.45
C ILE A 39 10.30 23.04 27.57
N THR A 40 10.13 21.92 28.26
CA THR A 40 11.04 21.46 29.31
C THR A 40 12.19 20.61 28.78
N ASN A 41 12.10 20.06 27.56
CA ASN A 41 13.08 19.12 27.04
C ASN A 41 13.52 19.46 25.60
N ILE A 42 14.83 19.37 25.34
CA ILE A 42 15.42 19.66 24.01
C ILE A 42 14.84 18.76 22.92
N GLN A 43 14.57 17.48 23.23
CA GLN A 43 13.95 16.54 22.26
C GLN A 43 12.56 16.99 21.82
N THR A 44 11.73 17.49 22.74
CA THR A 44 10.40 18.02 22.44
C THR A 44 10.48 19.29 21.60
N ALA A 45 11.54 20.09 21.74
CA ALA A 45 11.79 21.25 20.89
C ALA A 45 12.08 20.86 19.44
N TYR A 46 12.90 19.83 19.21
CA TYR A 46 13.16 19.32 17.86
C TYR A 46 11.92 18.72 17.20
N VAL A 47 11.13 17.94 17.94
CA VAL A 47 9.86 17.39 17.45
C VAL A 47 8.89 18.52 17.09
N LEU A 48 8.80 19.56 17.90
CA LEU A 48 7.96 20.73 17.62
C LEU A 48 8.45 21.46 16.37
N LYS A 49 9.75 21.70 16.23
CA LYS A 49 10.35 22.30 15.05
C LYS A 49 9.99 21.54 13.78
N THR A 50 10.16 20.21 13.80
CA THR A 50 9.83 19.35 12.65
C THR A 50 8.35 19.42 12.30
N LYS A 51 7.46 19.38 13.31
CA LYS A 51 6.01 19.54 13.11
C LYS A 51 5.65 20.89 12.50
N VAL A 52 6.22 21.98 13.01
CA VAL A 52 5.98 23.34 12.49
C VAL A 52 6.42 23.43 11.03
N LEU A 53 7.59 22.88 10.69
CA LEU A 53 8.08 22.88 9.31
C LEU A 53 7.26 21.99 8.37
N SER A 54 6.65 20.93 8.88
CA SER A 54 5.79 20.04 8.09
C SER A 54 4.33 20.49 8.03
N THR A 55 3.92 21.51 8.79
CA THR A 55 2.55 22.02 8.77
C THR A 55 2.24 22.68 7.44
N LYS A 56 1.20 22.19 6.77
CA LYS A 56 0.71 22.80 5.53
C LYS A 56 -0.27 23.93 5.84
N VAL A 57 -0.03 25.06 5.24
CA VAL A 57 -0.86 26.27 5.38
C VAL A 57 -1.96 26.27 4.35
N LYS A 58 -1.66 25.90 3.09
CA LYS A 58 -2.59 25.96 1.97
C LYS A 58 -2.32 24.82 1.00
N GLY A 59 -3.34 24.38 0.30
CA GLY A 59 -3.25 23.27 -0.67
C GLY A 59 -3.69 21.92 -0.10
N ILE A 60 -3.58 20.88 -0.92
CA ILE A 60 -3.98 19.52 -0.54
C ILE A 60 -2.91 18.92 0.39
N PRO A 61 -3.28 18.40 1.57
CA PRO A 61 -2.33 17.70 2.43
C PRO A 61 -1.72 16.51 1.68
N GLU A 62 -0.44 16.21 1.99
CA GLU A 62 0.35 15.12 1.42
C GLU A 62 0.90 15.36 0.01
N ILE A 63 0.34 16.27 -0.79
CA ILE A 63 0.92 16.68 -2.07
C ILE A 63 2.00 17.77 -1.82
N GLN A 64 3.23 17.48 -2.23
CA GLN A 64 4.38 18.36 -2.01
C GLN A 64 4.69 19.22 -3.24
N ARG A 65 4.65 18.62 -4.42
CA ARG A 65 5.04 19.24 -5.67
C ARG A 65 4.11 18.83 -6.79
N ILE A 66 3.88 19.74 -7.72
CA ILE A 66 3.10 19.52 -8.93
C ILE A 66 4.01 19.78 -10.12
N THR A 67 4.01 18.88 -11.10
CA THR A 67 4.72 19.01 -12.36
C THR A 67 3.71 18.82 -13.49
N VAL A 68 3.71 19.72 -14.45
CA VAL A 68 2.86 19.60 -15.64
C VAL A 68 3.70 18.99 -16.76
N VAL A 69 3.25 17.85 -17.28
CA VAL A 69 3.92 17.11 -18.36
C VAL A 69 2.98 17.02 -19.55
N LYS A 70 3.51 17.10 -20.75
CA LYS A 70 2.75 16.88 -21.97
C LYS A 70 3.06 15.48 -22.48
N GLU A 71 2.04 14.61 -22.51
CA GLU A 71 2.11 13.26 -23.07
C GLU A 71 1.04 13.12 -24.16
N ASP A 72 1.39 12.57 -25.31
CA ASP A 72 0.47 12.28 -26.43
C ASP A 72 -0.52 13.40 -26.78
N ASP A 73 -0.03 14.66 -26.83
CA ASP A 73 -0.81 15.89 -27.05
C ASP A 73 -1.77 16.32 -25.94
N GLU A 74 -1.80 15.62 -24.81
CA GLU A 74 -2.56 16.01 -23.63
C GLU A 74 -1.65 16.53 -22.52
N TRP A 75 -2.19 17.43 -21.68
CA TRP A 75 -1.50 17.94 -20.52
C TRP A 75 -1.87 17.11 -19.29
N LEU A 76 -0.88 16.46 -18.70
CA LEU A 76 -1.00 15.69 -17.48
C LEU A 76 -0.38 16.41 -16.30
N ILE A 77 -1.03 16.31 -15.16
CA ILE A 77 -0.54 16.86 -13.90
C ILE A 77 0.00 15.69 -13.06
N GLN A 78 1.32 15.63 -12.92
CA GLN A 78 1.97 14.67 -12.04
C GLN A 78 2.24 15.30 -10.69
N THR A 79 1.95 14.58 -9.61
CA THR A 79 2.14 15.07 -8.24
C THR A 79 3.18 14.23 -7.50
N THR A 80 4.00 14.88 -6.67
CA THR A 80 4.84 14.19 -5.70
C THR A 80 4.09 14.14 -4.38
N GLY A 81 3.77 12.92 -3.94
CA GLY A 81 2.82 12.67 -2.86
C GLY A 81 1.43 12.35 -3.39
N SER A 82 0.60 11.71 -2.59
CA SER A 82 -0.70 11.22 -2.99
C SER A 82 -1.80 11.61 -2.00
N ASN A 83 -2.97 11.96 -2.51
CA ASN A 83 -4.22 12.12 -1.76
C ASN A 83 -5.38 12.04 -2.74
N LEU A 84 -5.70 10.82 -3.14
CA LEU A 84 -6.69 10.57 -4.19
C LEU A 84 -8.07 11.13 -3.83
N ALA A 85 -8.54 10.94 -2.60
CA ALA A 85 -9.86 11.37 -2.18
C ALA A 85 -10.07 12.88 -2.40
N LYS A 86 -9.12 13.72 -1.95
CA LYS A 86 -9.24 15.17 -2.09
C LYS A 86 -8.98 15.66 -3.51
N VAL A 87 -8.20 14.93 -4.30
CA VAL A 87 -7.98 15.28 -5.71
C VAL A 87 -9.24 15.01 -6.52
N LEU A 88 -9.97 13.94 -6.25
CA LEU A 88 -11.24 13.65 -6.94
C LEU A 88 -12.34 14.67 -6.63
N ASP A 89 -12.29 15.31 -5.47
CA ASP A 89 -13.25 16.37 -5.08
C ASP A 89 -13.03 17.71 -5.82
N ILE A 90 -11.91 17.87 -6.55
CA ILE A 90 -11.60 19.12 -7.25
C ILE A 90 -12.42 19.23 -8.54
N PRO A 91 -13.20 20.31 -8.73
CA PRO A 91 -13.93 20.50 -9.95
C PRO A 91 -12.98 20.67 -11.14
N GLY A 92 -13.22 19.91 -12.22
CA GLY A 92 -12.40 19.93 -13.44
C GLY A 92 -11.34 18.82 -13.53
N VAL A 93 -11.19 17.99 -12.50
CA VAL A 93 -10.35 16.79 -12.57
C VAL A 93 -11.15 15.64 -13.19
N ALA A 94 -10.57 14.97 -14.17
CA ALA A 94 -11.16 13.77 -14.78
C ALA A 94 -10.93 12.56 -13.85
N GLY A 95 -11.93 12.24 -13.00
CA GLY A 95 -11.82 11.22 -11.97
C GLY A 95 -11.61 9.81 -12.50
N ASP A 96 -12.15 9.49 -13.68
CA ASP A 96 -12.03 8.22 -14.39
C ASP A 96 -10.62 7.97 -14.95
N ARG A 97 -9.86 9.06 -15.18
CA ARG A 97 -8.48 9.00 -15.71
C ARG A 97 -7.41 9.28 -14.66
N THR A 98 -7.82 9.70 -13.46
CA THR A 98 -6.89 9.99 -12.36
C THR A 98 -6.46 8.71 -11.68
N THR A 99 -5.16 8.45 -11.67
CA THR A 99 -4.55 7.27 -11.07
C THR A 99 -3.54 7.65 -9.99
N THR A 100 -3.26 6.72 -9.09
CA THR A 100 -2.20 6.86 -8.10
C THR A 100 -1.48 5.52 -7.94
N ASN A 101 -0.20 5.57 -7.62
CA ASN A 101 0.60 4.37 -7.31
C ASN A 101 0.39 3.89 -5.86
N ASN A 102 -0.34 4.63 -5.03
CA ASN A 102 -0.65 4.25 -3.66
C ASN A 102 -1.89 3.32 -3.63
N ILE A 103 -1.64 2.02 -3.62
CA ILE A 103 -2.66 0.97 -3.65
C ILE A 103 -3.62 1.08 -2.47
N PHE A 104 -3.14 1.49 -1.28
CA PHE A 104 -3.99 1.63 -0.09
C PHE A 104 -4.97 2.80 -0.18
N GLU A 105 -4.61 3.87 -0.86
CA GLU A 105 -5.54 4.97 -1.15
C GLU A 105 -6.63 4.55 -2.14
N ILE A 106 -6.26 3.81 -3.18
CA ILE A 106 -7.23 3.25 -4.13
C ILE A 106 -8.21 2.33 -3.37
N TYR A 107 -7.68 1.47 -2.50
CA TYR A 107 -8.50 0.58 -1.69
C TYR A 107 -9.50 1.33 -0.79
N SER A 108 -9.05 2.39 -0.12
CA SER A 108 -9.90 3.17 0.80
C SER A 108 -10.94 4.05 0.09
N THR A 109 -10.65 4.52 -1.13
CA THR A 109 -11.52 5.43 -1.88
C THR A 109 -12.42 4.74 -2.89
N LEU A 110 -11.86 3.81 -3.67
CA LEU A 110 -12.54 3.16 -4.80
C LEU A 110 -12.89 1.69 -4.54
N GLY A 111 -12.36 1.09 -3.47
CA GLY A 111 -12.63 -0.29 -3.09
C GLY A 111 -11.69 -1.31 -3.70
N ILE A 112 -11.95 -2.61 -3.39
CA ILE A 112 -11.04 -3.73 -3.67
C ILE A 112 -10.90 -4.07 -5.16
N GLU A 113 -11.97 -3.93 -5.95
CA GLU A 113 -11.94 -4.24 -7.39
C GLU A 113 -11.07 -3.24 -8.16
N ALA A 114 -11.18 -1.95 -7.84
CA ALA A 114 -10.32 -0.94 -8.41
C ALA A 114 -8.85 -1.18 -8.02
N THR A 115 -8.61 -1.59 -6.79
CA THR A 115 -7.28 -1.96 -6.28
C THR A 115 -6.70 -3.16 -7.02
N ARG A 116 -7.51 -4.19 -7.29
CA ARG A 116 -7.12 -5.35 -8.09
C ARG A 116 -6.64 -4.93 -9.48
N LYS A 117 -7.39 -4.06 -10.14
CA LYS A 117 -7.03 -3.56 -11.48
C LYS A 117 -5.76 -2.70 -11.43
N ALA A 118 -5.62 -1.85 -10.42
CA ALA A 118 -4.42 -1.04 -10.22
C ALA A 118 -3.18 -1.92 -9.99
N LEU A 119 -3.28 -2.98 -9.18
CA LEU A 119 -2.20 -3.95 -8.97
C LEU A 119 -1.75 -4.59 -10.28
N ILE A 120 -2.69 -5.02 -11.13
CA ILE A 120 -2.36 -5.62 -12.42
C ILE A 120 -1.63 -4.61 -13.30
N ASN A 121 -2.11 -3.38 -13.38
CA ASN A 121 -1.51 -2.35 -14.21
C ASN A 121 -0.09 -1.99 -13.76
N GLU A 122 0.14 -1.81 -12.45
CA GLU A 122 1.46 -1.48 -11.89
C GLU A 122 2.48 -2.63 -12.11
N ILE A 123 2.03 -3.89 -11.96
CA ILE A 123 2.90 -5.04 -12.21
C ILE A 123 3.26 -5.12 -13.70
N LEU A 124 2.27 -4.94 -14.60
CA LEU A 124 2.52 -4.93 -16.05
C LEU A 124 3.51 -3.84 -16.43
N LEU A 125 3.29 -2.61 -15.95
CA LEU A 125 4.16 -1.48 -16.22
C LEU A 125 5.61 -1.77 -15.78
N THR A 126 5.78 -2.34 -14.59
CA THR A 126 7.11 -2.71 -14.07
C THR A 126 7.77 -3.80 -14.93
N LEU A 127 7.01 -4.78 -15.42
CA LEU A 127 7.53 -5.84 -16.28
C LEU A 127 7.92 -5.31 -17.65
N ASP A 128 7.10 -4.43 -18.23
CA ASP A 128 7.36 -3.78 -19.51
C ASP A 128 8.63 -2.90 -19.46
N GLU A 129 8.82 -2.14 -18.37
CA GLU A 129 10.03 -1.36 -18.13
C GLU A 129 11.30 -2.24 -18.05
N GLN A 130 11.16 -3.47 -17.57
CA GLN A 130 12.26 -4.44 -17.51
C GLN A 130 12.42 -5.28 -18.79
N GLY A 131 11.53 -5.10 -19.78
CA GLY A 131 11.53 -5.84 -21.04
C GLY A 131 11.14 -7.31 -20.89
N LEU A 132 10.33 -7.64 -19.88
CA LEU A 132 9.86 -9.00 -19.61
C LEU A 132 8.44 -9.18 -20.17
N GLU A 133 8.31 -10.01 -21.19
CA GLU A 133 7.01 -10.39 -21.75
C GLU A 133 6.36 -11.50 -20.89
N VAL A 134 5.37 -11.15 -20.10
CA VAL A 134 4.58 -12.09 -19.28
C VAL A 134 3.10 -11.96 -19.62
N ASP A 135 2.43 -13.11 -19.83
CA ASP A 135 0.99 -13.12 -20.11
C ASP A 135 0.21 -12.56 -18.90
N ILE A 136 -0.73 -11.67 -19.18
CA ILE A 136 -1.59 -11.01 -18.20
C ILE A 136 -2.34 -12.00 -17.28
N ARG A 137 -2.59 -13.22 -17.75
CA ARG A 137 -3.29 -14.26 -16.96
C ARG A 137 -2.51 -14.67 -15.71
N HIS A 138 -1.19 -14.71 -15.78
CA HIS A 138 -0.34 -15.02 -14.62
C HIS A 138 -0.39 -13.90 -13.59
N ILE A 139 -0.39 -12.65 -14.05
CA ILE A 139 -0.45 -11.48 -13.18
C ILE A 139 -1.84 -11.36 -12.54
N SER A 140 -2.90 -11.59 -13.31
CA SER A 140 -4.27 -11.55 -12.79
C SER A 140 -4.51 -12.60 -11.71
N LEU A 141 -3.95 -13.81 -11.85
CA LEU A 141 -4.03 -14.85 -10.83
C LEU A 141 -3.40 -14.41 -9.50
N VAL A 142 -2.25 -13.74 -9.55
CA VAL A 142 -1.58 -13.22 -8.37
C VAL A 142 -2.41 -12.12 -7.72
N ALA A 143 -2.90 -11.17 -8.52
CA ALA A 143 -3.75 -10.08 -8.03
C ALA A 143 -5.04 -10.61 -7.40
N ASP A 144 -5.67 -11.63 -8.00
CA ASP A 144 -6.86 -12.30 -7.47
C ASP A 144 -6.60 -12.92 -6.09
N LEU A 145 -5.49 -13.62 -5.93
CA LEU A 145 -5.10 -14.19 -4.64
C LEU A 145 -4.83 -13.11 -3.59
N MET A 146 -4.24 -11.99 -3.97
CA MET A 146 -3.97 -10.87 -3.05
C MET A 146 -5.24 -10.18 -2.57
N THR A 147 -6.29 -10.13 -3.40
CA THR A 147 -7.52 -9.37 -3.14
C THR A 147 -8.73 -10.23 -2.78
N SER A 148 -8.66 -11.57 -2.94
CA SER A 148 -9.77 -12.52 -2.78
C SER A 148 -10.50 -12.44 -1.43
N THR A 149 -9.82 -12.00 -0.38
CA THR A 149 -10.40 -11.89 0.97
C THR A 149 -11.04 -10.52 1.26
N GLY A 150 -11.09 -9.63 0.27
CA GLY A 150 -11.56 -8.25 0.46
C GLY A 150 -10.57 -7.32 1.16
N ILE A 151 -9.41 -7.84 1.54
CA ILE A 151 -8.29 -7.09 2.16
C ILE A 151 -7.05 -7.38 1.35
N ILE A 152 -6.22 -6.37 1.12
CA ILE A 152 -4.97 -6.53 0.40
C ILE A 152 -4.00 -7.38 1.22
N LYS A 153 -3.66 -8.57 0.72
CA LYS A 153 -2.67 -9.46 1.34
C LYS A 153 -1.36 -9.44 0.55
N GLN A 154 -0.24 -9.34 1.26
CA GLN A 154 1.08 -9.54 0.66
C GLN A 154 1.28 -11.01 0.26
N ILE A 155 2.17 -11.27 -0.72
CA ILE A 155 2.47 -12.63 -1.18
C ILE A 155 3.31 -13.42 -0.16
N GLY A 156 4.04 -12.75 0.70
CA GLY A 156 4.98 -13.33 1.65
C GLY A 156 4.36 -14.24 2.72
N ARG A 157 5.22 -14.72 3.63
CA ARG A 157 4.89 -15.66 4.72
C ARG A 157 3.75 -15.17 5.66
N HIS A 158 3.60 -13.88 5.82
CA HIS A 158 2.53 -13.27 6.64
C HIS A 158 1.24 -12.98 5.85
N GLY A 159 1.24 -13.26 4.55
CA GLY A 159 0.12 -13.07 3.66
C GLY A 159 -0.38 -14.40 3.08
N ILE A 160 -0.43 -14.48 1.76
CA ILE A 160 -1.02 -15.61 1.02
C ILE A 160 -0.31 -16.93 1.34
N ALA A 161 1.02 -16.96 1.35
CA ALA A 161 1.77 -18.18 1.61
C ALA A 161 1.53 -18.72 3.03
N GLY A 162 1.42 -17.82 4.01
CA GLY A 162 1.15 -18.20 5.42
C GLY A 162 -0.29 -18.62 5.71
N THR A 163 -1.25 -18.32 4.83
CA THR A 163 -2.66 -18.69 4.98
C THR A 163 -3.02 -20.05 4.37
N LYS A 164 -2.06 -20.72 3.72
CA LYS A 164 -2.27 -22.08 3.19
C LYS A 164 -2.67 -23.04 4.31
N SER A 165 -3.62 -23.93 4.03
CA SER A 165 -4.10 -24.93 4.98
C SER A 165 -3.04 -25.98 5.33
N SER A 166 -2.22 -26.36 4.35
CA SER A 166 -1.16 -27.36 4.52
C SER A 166 0.01 -26.81 5.34
N VAL A 167 0.40 -27.51 6.38
CA VAL A 167 1.57 -27.22 7.22
C VAL A 167 2.86 -27.42 6.43
N LEU A 168 2.94 -28.51 5.65
CA LEU A 168 4.11 -28.83 4.83
C LEU A 168 4.33 -27.76 3.74
N ALA A 169 3.26 -27.30 3.08
CA ALA A 169 3.37 -26.23 2.09
C ALA A 169 3.81 -24.89 2.71
N ARG A 170 3.35 -24.55 3.91
CA ARG A 170 3.83 -23.36 4.64
C ARG A 170 5.29 -23.51 5.05
N ALA A 171 5.68 -24.66 5.57
CA ALA A 171 7.05 -24.94 6.01
C ALA A 171 8.05 -24.95 4.84
N ALA A 172 7.63 -25.42 3.67
CA ALA A 172 8.48 -25.45 2.47
C ALA A 172 8.79 -24.08 1.89
N PHE A 173 7.90 -23.09 2.12
CA PHE A 173 8.09 -21.76 1.57
C PHE A 173 9.15 -20.96 2.35
N GLU A 174 9.00 -20.82 3.65
CA GLU A 174 9.94 -20.11 4.54
C GLU A 174 9.78 -20.59 5.98
N ILE A 175 10.82 -20.44 6.80
CA ILE A 175 10.80 -20.69 8.25
C ILE A 175 10.36 -22.14 8.57
N THR A 176 11.02 -23.12 7.98
CA THR A 176 10.66 -24.54 8.04
C THR A 176 10.57 -25.07 9.47
N VAL A 177 11.64 -24.94 10.27
CA VAL A 177 11.73 -25.52 11.61
C VAL A 177 10.71 -24.91 12.59
N PRO A 178 10.58 -23.59 12.72
CA PRO A 178 9.57 -22.99 13.60
C PRO A 178 8.14 -23.34 13.21
N THR A 179 7.84 -23.43 11.90
CA THR A 179 6.50 -23.81 11.40
C THR A 179 6.13 -25.24 11.79
N LEU A 180 7.04 -26.17 11.61
CA LEU A 180 6.85 -27.58 11.99
C LEU A 180 6.76 -27.75 13.51
N ALA A 181 7.61 -27.06 14.28
CA ALA A 181 7.56 -27.09 15.74
C ALA A 181 6.21 -26.55 16.26
N HIS A 182 5.73 -25.45 15.69
CA HIS A 182 4.44 -24.88 16.07
C HIS A 182 3.25 -25.79 15.73
N ALA A 183 3.29 -26.41 14.57
CA ALA A 183 2.29 -27.40 14.16
C ALA A 183 2.28 -28.64 15.06
N SER A 184 3.46 -29.12 15.48
CA SER A 184 3.56 -30.27 16.38
C SER A 184 2.96 -29.99 17.78
N ILE A 185 3.07 -28.75 18.26
CA ILE A 185 2.46 -28.33 19.54
C ILE A 185 0.93 -28.25 19.42
N LYS A 186 0.41 -27.78 18.30
CA LYS A 186 -1.03 -27.68 18.06
C LYS A 186 -1.70 -29.04 17.81
N GLY A 187 -0.93 -30.04 17.40
CA GLY A 187 -1.36 -31.41 17.23
C GLY A 187 -2.52 -31.59 16.24
N LYS A 188 -3.57 -32.34 16.65
CA LYS A 188 -4.70 -32.70 15.78
C LYS A 188 -5.48 -31.55 15.16
N ARG A 189 -5.30 -30.29 15.59
CA ARG A 189 -5.98 -29.13 15.01
C ARG A 189 -5.43 -28.72 13.64
N GLU A 190 -4.22 -29.14 13.33
CA GLU A 190 -3.59 -28.89 12.03
C GLU A 190 -3.30 -30.24 11.32
N GLN A 191 -4.35 -30.96 10.92
CA GLN A 191 -4.18 -32.17 10.14
C GLN A 191 -3.74 -31.86 8.73
N GLU A 192 -2.67 -32.52 8.29
CA GLU A 192 -2.19 -32.43 6.90
C GLU A 192 -3.08 -33.28 5.99
N LEU A 193 -3.72 -32.65 5.01
CA LEU A 193 -4.67 -33.30 4.10
C LEU A 193 -4.05 -33.75 2.78
N LEU A 194 -2.77 -33.43 2.53
CA LEU A 194 -2.00 -33.79 1.32
C LEU A 194 -2.74 -33.51 0.01
N ARG A 195 -3.47 -32.40 -0.07
CA ARG A 195 -4.29 -32.01 -1.25
C ARG A 195 -3.52 -31.22 -2.31
N GLY A 196 -2.42 -30.60 -1.93
CA GLY A 196 -1.64 -29.76 -2.84
C GLY A 196 -0.47 -30.53 -3.47
N VAL A 197 0.21 -29.86 -4.39
CA VAL A 197 1.36 -30.43 -5.10
C VAL A 197 2.58 -30.54 -4.18
N THR A 198 2.89 -29.48 -3.45
CA THR A 198 4.10 -29.35 -2.63
C THR A 198 4.19 -30.43 -1.56
N GLU A 199 3.13 -30.66 -0.80
CA GLU A 199 3.06 -31.65 0.26
C GLU A 199 3.17 -33.08 -0.27
N ASN A 200 2.52 -33.40 -1.40
CA ASN A 200 2.62 -34.71 -2.00
C ASN A 200 4.02 -35.03 -2.53
N VAL A 201 4.68 -34.02 -3.12
CA VAL A 201 6.07 -34.17 -3.59
C VAL A 201 7.03 -34.39 -2.42
N ILE A 202 6.84 -33.67 -1.30
CA ILE A 202 7.68 -33.83 -0.10
C ILE A 202 7.55 -35.24 0.49
N VAL A 203 6.32 -35.79 0.52
CA VAL A 203 6.04 -37.12 1.09
C VAL A 203 6.33 -38.24 0.09
N GLY A 204 6.54 -37.94 -1.20
CA GLY A 204 6.80 -38.93 -2.25
C GLY A 204 5.53 -39.64 -2.76
N LEU A 205 4.36 -39.00 -2.62
CA LEU A 205 3.09 -39.48 -3.15
C LEU A 205 2.81 -38.94 -4.56
N THR A 206 1.89 -39.58 -5.25
CA THR A 206 1.41 -39.09 -6.54
C THR A 206 0.67 -37.78 -6.37
N VAL A 207 0.99 -36.83 -7.26
CA VAL A 207 0.35 -35.50 -7.25
C VAL A 207 -1.09 -35.61 -7.75
N PRO A 208 -2.10 -35.07 -7.03
CA PRO A 208 -3.52 -35.16 -7.42
C PRO A 208 -3.86 -34.15 -8.54
N ILE A 209 -3.14 -34.23 -9.66
CA ILE A 209 -3.33 -33.40 -10.86
C ILE A 209 -3.21 -34.30 -12.10
N GLY A 210 -4.03 -34.06 -13.10
CA GLY A 210 -4.05 -34.81 -14.36
C GLY A 210 -4.43 -36.28 -14.11
N THR A 211 -3.64 -37.22 -14.61
CA THR A 211 -3.87 -38.66 -14.44
C THR A 211 -3.78 -39.14 -12.99
N GLY A 212 -3.09 -38.40 -12.11
CA GLY A 212 -3.01 -38.70 -10.67
C GLY A 212 -4.29 -38.37 -9.88
N MET A 213 -5.27 -37.70 -10.48
CA MET A 213 -6.59 -37.48 -9.87
C MET A 213 -7.55 -38.67 -10.05
N VAL A 214 -7.20 -39.66 -10.87
CA VAL A 214 -8.09 -40.75 -11.20
C VAL A 214 -7.84 -41.94 -10.24
N ASP A 215 -8.79 -42.17 -9.37
CA ASP A 215 -8.79 -43.36 -8.51
C ASP A 215 -9.36 -44.59 -9.29
N LEU A 216 -8.56 -45.62 -9.39
CA LEU A 216 -8.94 -46.87 -10.06
C LEU A 216 -9.39 -47.89 -9.03
N TYR A 217 -10.66 -48.29 -9.12
CA TYR A 217 -11.21 -49.36 -8.26
C TYR A 217 -11.48 -50.59 -9.10
N MET A 218 -10.96 -51.73 -8.65
CA MET A 218 -11.26 -53.00 -9.26
C MET A 218 -12.61 -53.52 -8.74
N ARG A 219 -13.58 -53.70 -9.66
CA ARG A 219 -14.87 -54.30 -9.31
C ARG A 219 -14.65 -55.80 -9.12
N ARG A 220 -14.88 -56.32 -7.91
CA ARG A 220 -14.91 -57.76 -7.63
C ARG A 220 -16.20 -58.38 -8.16
#